data_c987f1fcfedddf002f2873167a03c088
#
_entry.id   c987f1fcfedddf002f2873167a03c088
#
_cell.length_a   1.000
_cell.length_b   1.000
_cell.length_c   1.000
_cell.angle_alpha   90.00
_cell.angle_beta   90.00
_cell.angle_gamma   90.00
#
_symmetry.space_group_name_H-M   'P 1'
#
loop_
_entity.id
_entity.type
_entity.pdbx_description
1 polymer ?
#
loop_
_entity_poly.entity_id
_entity_poly.type
_entity_poly.pdbx_seq_one_letter_code
_entity_poly.pdbx_strand_id
1 'polypeptide(L)'
;MIAGTLPPPPVAGLMQFDLVSADPGRAVFSCRPDESAYNPIGAVHGGLVCALLDSVLGCALHSTLPQGRGYTSVEIKVNYLKAVRLSSGLLTATGTVVKSGTRVAFTEGVVTDASNATVATASSTLLVFDL
;
A
#
# COMPACT_ATOMS: atom_id res chain seq x y z
N MET A 1 15.42 0.80 1.98
CA MET A 1 14.41 0.82 3.05
C MET A 1 14.45 -0.43 3.91
N ILE A 2 14.15 -1.62 3.40
CA ILE A 2 14.18 -2.85 4.21
C ILE A 2 15.56 -3.11 4.78
N ALA A 3 16.61 -2.94 3.99
CA ALA A 3 17.99 -3.14 4.43
C ALA A 3 18.54 -2.02 5.31
N GLY A 4 17.75 -0.97 5.57
CA GLY A 4 18.17 0.17 6.35
C GLY A 4 19.19 1.07 5.67
N THR A 5 19.45 0.89 4.38
CA THR A 5 20.40 1.70 3.62
C THR A 5 19.82 3.03 3.16
N LEU A 6 18.49 3.13 3.05
CA LEU A 6 17.78 4.35 2.70
C LEU A 6 16.70 4.60 3.74
N PRO A 7 16.50 5.87 4.15
CA PRO A 7 15.42 6.19 5.07
C PRO A 7 14.06 6.00 4.39
N PRO A 8 13.00 5.68 5.14
CA PRO A 8 11.65 5.66 4.58
C PRO A 8 11.23 7.06 4.13
N PRO A 9 10.32 7.18 3.16
CA PRO A 9 9.83 8.49 2.76
C PRO A 9 9.04 9.15 3.89
N PRO A 10 9.00 10.49 3.93
CA PRO A 10 8.31 11.21 5.01
C PRO A 10 6.84 10.79 5.23
N VAL A 11 6.14 10.44 4.16
CA VAL A 11 4.73 10.02 4.26
C VAL A 11 4.57 8.73 5.08
N ALA A 12 5.59 7.87 5.10
CA ALA A 12 5.56 6.65 5.89
C ALA A 12 5.48 6.96 7.39
N GLY A 13 6.25 7.94 7.85
CA GLY A 13 6.18 8.40 9.24
C GLY A 13 4.86 9.08 9.56
N LEU A 14 4.36 9.91 8.65
CA LEU A 14 3.10 10.62 8.85
C LEU A 14 1.92 9.66 9.01
N MET A 15 1.88 8.59 8.22
CA MET A 15 0.77 7.64 8.20
C MET A 15 1.06 6.35 8.96
N GLN A 16 2.23 6.26 9.57
CA GLN A 16 2.67 5.10 10.36
C GLN A 16 2.71 3.81 9.52
N PHE A 17 3.21 3.93 8.28
CA PHE A 17 3.42 2.80 7.39
C PHE A 17 4.83 2.25 7.58
N ASP A 18 4.96 0.93 7.64
CA ASP A 18 6.23 0.24 7.69
C ASP A 18 6.32 -0.77 6.55
N LEU A 19 7.43 -0.71 5.80
CA LEU A 19 7.71 -1.72 4.79
C LEU A 19 8.21 -2.99 5.48
N VAL A 20 7.45 -4.07 5.36
CA VAL A 20 7.77 -5.35 6.01
C VAL A 20 8.65 -6.20 5.10
N SER A 21 8.29 -6.31 3.82
CA SER A 21 9.06 -7.10 2.86
C SER A 21 8.78 -6.63 1.44
N ALA A 22 9.75 -6.84 0.56
CA ALA A 22 9.59 -6.60 -0.85
C ALA A 22 10.40 -7.64 -1.62
N ASP A 23 9.72 -8.36 -2.50
CA ASP A 23 10.31 -9.29 -3.46
C ASP A 23 9.86 -8.86 -4.85
N PRO A 24 10.53 -9.30 -5.92
CA PRO A 24 10.10 -8.90 -7.25
C PRO A 24 8.62 -9.17 -7.49
N GLY A 25 7.85 -8.10 -7.69
CA GLY A 25 6.41 -8.18 -7.97
C GLY A 25 5.51 -8.33 -6.76
N ARG A 26 6.06 -8.27 -5.53
CA ARG A 26 5.27 -8.39 -4.31
C ARG A 26 5.85 -7.53 -3.21
N ALA A 27 5.00 -6.82 -2.47
CA ALA A 27 5.40 -6.06 -1.30
C ALA A 27 4.38 -6.24 -0.18
N VAL A 28 4.86 -6.10 1.06
CA VAL A 28 4.02 -6.15 2.26
C VAL A 28 4.34 -4.94 3.12
N PHE A 29 3.31 -4.22 3.51
CA PHE A 29 3.38 -3.11 4.44
C PHE A 29 2.56 -3.43 5.68
N SER A 30 2.91 -2.81 6.80
CA SER A 30 2.08 -2.81 7.99
C SER A 30 1.73 -1.38 8.38
N CYS A 31 0.62 -1.22 9.10
CA CYS A 31 0.15 0.06 9.60
C CYS A 31 -0.64 -0.16 10.88
N ARG A 32 -0.31 0.63 11.91
CA ARG A 32 -1.10 0.66 13.15
C ARG A 32 -1.68 2.06 13.30
N PRO A 33 -2.89 2.29 12.79
CA PRO A 33 -3.50 3.62 12.88
C PRO A 33 -3.85 3.98 14.32
N ASP A 34 -3.82 5.27 14.63
CA ASP A 34 -4.29 5.81 15.89
C ASP A 34 -5.51 6.72 15.68
N GLU A 35 -5.99 7.33 16.74
CA GLU A 35 -7.19 8.16 16.69
C GLU A 35 -7.06 9.37 15.74
N SER A 36 -5.84 9.82 15.45
CA SER A 36 -5.64 10.94 14.52
C SER A 36 -6.09 10.63 13.09
N ALA A 37 -6.27 9.34 12.78
CA ALA A 37 -6.74 8.89 11.46
C ALA A 37 -8.26 8.68 11.40
N TYR A 38 -8.99 8.99 12.47
CA TYR A 38 -10.43 8.74 12.53
C TYR A 38 -11.22 9.77 11.71
N ASN A 39 -12.28 9.28 11.07
CA ASN A 39 -13.28 10.13 10.43
C ASN A 39 -14.32 10.60 11.48
N PRO A 40 -15.29 11.48 11.09
CA PRO A 40 -16.26 12.00 12.05
C PRO A 40 -17.18 10.96 12.70
N ILE A 41 -17.29 9.77 12.14
CA ILE A 41 -18.17 8.72 12.67
C ILE A 41 -17.44 7.68 13.52
N GLY A 42 -16.17 7.90 13.83
CA GLY A 42 -15.41 7.07 14.77
C GLY A 42 -14.79 5.82 14.17
N ALA A 43 -14.42 5.84 12.91
CA ALA A 43 -13.66 4.78 12.26
C ALA A 43 -12.46 5.38 11.55
N VAL A 44 -11.45 4.56 11.27
CA VAL A 44 -10.29 5.00 10.51
C VAL A 44 -10.75 5.48 9.13
N HIS A 45 -10.30 6.66 8.73
CA HIS A 45 -10.66 7.27 7.46
C HIS A 45 -10.26 6.34 6.30
N GLY A 46 -11.19 6.14 5.36
CA GLY A 46 -10.93 5.27 4.20
C GLY A 46 -9.75 5.75 3.36
N GLY A 47 -9.46 7.05 3.39
CA GLY A 47 -8.28 7.61 2.72
C GLY A 47 -6.97 7.08 3.25
N LEU A 48 -6.86 6.77 4.55
CA LEU A 48 -5.66 6.15 5.10
C LEU A 48 -5.47 4.74 4.52
N VAL A 49 -6.54 3.95 4.48
CA VAL A 49 -6.48 2.59 3.92
C VAL A 49 -6.15 2.64 2.43
N CYS A 50 -6.72 3.61 1.71
CA CYS A 50 -6.39 3.83 0.30
C CYS A 50 -4.92 4.20 0.11
N ALA A 51 -4.37 5.08 0.95
CA ALA A 51 -2.97 5.47 0.90
C ALA A 51 -2.05 4.28 1.18
N LEU A 52 -2.41 3.44 2.14
CA LEU A 52 -1.67 2.21 2.45
C LEU A 52 -1.65 1.28 1.24
N LEU A 53 -2.79 1.09 0.60
CA LEU A 53 -2.90 0.26 -0.61
C LEU A 53 -2.11 0.86 -1.77
N ASP A 54 -2.22 2.16 -2.00
CA ASP A 54 -1.46 2.82 -3.05
C ASP A 54 0.05 2.64 -2.85
N SER A 55 0.51 2.76 -1.62
CA SER A 55 1.92 2.58 -1.26
C SER A 55 2.40 1.16 -1.52
N VAL A 56 1.63 0.16 -1.10
CA VAL A 56 2.04 -1.25 -1.27
C VAL A 56 1.99 -1.67 -2.73
N LEU A 57 1.02 -1.18 -3.50
CA LEU A 57 0.91 -1.48 -4.92
C LEU A 57 2.05 -0.85 -5.72
N GLY A 58 2.36 0.41 -5.41
CA GLY A 58 3.49 1.10 -6.04
C GLY A 58 4.81 0.42 -5.70
N CYS A 59 4.99 0.01 -4.46
CA CYS A 59 6.21 -0.66 -4.03
C CYS A 59 6.37 -2.04 -4.68
N ALA A 60 5.27 -2.78 -4.84
CA ALA A 60 5.28 -4.05 -5.55
C ALA A 60 5.78 -3.90 -6.99
N LEU A 61 5.29 -2.86 -7.68
CA LEU A 61 5.78 -2.58 -9.04
C LEU A 61 7.23 -2.11 -9.01
N HIS A 62 7.57 -1.20 -8.09
CA HIS A 62 8.92 -0.63 -8.01
C HIS A 62 9.98 -1.72 -7.82
N SER A 63 9.64 -2.79 -7.10
CA SER A 63 10.56 -3.91 -6.88
C SER A 63 10.96 -4.64 -8.16
N THR A 64 10.20 -4.47 -9.24
CA THR A 64 10.48 -5.09 -10.54
C THR A 64 11.22 -4.16 -11.50
N LEU A 65 11.30 -2.86 -11.19
CA LEU A 65 11.84 -1.89 -12.13
C LEU A 65 13.36 -1.79 -12.01
N PRO A 66 14.06 -1.68 -13.15
CA PRO A 66 15.50 -1.43 -13.12
C PRO A 66 15.77 0.00 -12.68
N GLN A 67 17.01 0.25 -12.26
CA GLN A 67 17.46 1.59 -11.92
C GLN A 67 17.23 2.55 -13.09
N GLY A 68 16.78 3.75 -12.79
CA GLY A 68 16.48 4.77 -13.80
C GLY A 68 15.04 4.75 -14.29
N ARG A 69 14.22 3.80 -13.82
CA ARG A 69 12.78 3.75 -14.13
C ARG A 69 11.97 4.12 -12.89
N GLY A 70 10.91 4.89 -13.11
CA GLY A 70 9.96 5.27 -12.07
C GLY A 70 8.53 4.92 -12.46
N TYR A 71 7.62 5.22 -11.57
CA TYR A 71 6.20 4.93 -11.78
C TYR A 71 5.33 6.00 -11.15
N THR A 72 4.09 6.06 -11.60
CA THR A 72 3.04 6.85 -10.96
C THR A 72 1.72 6.11 -11.08
N SER A 73 0.91 6.17 -10.02
CA SER A 73 -0.45 5.62 -10.07
C SER A 73 -1.31 6.48 -10.98
N VAL A 74 -2.04 5.85 -11.91
CA VAL A 74 -2.98 6.53 -12.81
C VAL A 74 -4.39 6.47 -12.23
N GLU A 75 -4.74 5.35 -11.64
CA GLU A 75 -6.00 5.16 -10.93
C GLU A 75 -5.84 4.09 -9.87
N ILE A 76 -6.70 4.14 -8.87
CA ILE A 76 -6.83 3.07 -7.88
C ILE A 76 -8.31 2.91 -7.55
N LYS A 77 -8.75 1.66 -7.51
CA LYS A 77 -10.09 1.31 -7.05
C LYS A 77 -9.97 0.54 -5.76
N VAL A 78 -10.69 0.97 -4.73
CA VAL A 78 -10.69 0.32 -3.42
C VAL A 78 -12.11 -0.15 -3.10
N ASN A 79 -12.22 -1.39 -2.63
CA ASN A 79 -13.44 -1.92 -2.03
C ASN A 79 -13.22 -2.01 -0.53
N TYR A 80 -14.03 -1.29 0.25
CA TYR A 80 -13.98 -1.31 1.71
C TYR A 80 -14.98 -2.35 2.20
N LEU A 81 -14.47 -3.42 2.79
CA LEU A 81 -15.29 -4.58 3.17
C LEU A 81 -15.63 -4.59 4.65
N LYS A 82 -14.83 -3.92 5.49
CA LYS A 82 -14.99 -3.90 6.94
C LYS A 82 -14.44 -2.59 7.49
N ALA A 83 -15.14 -2.00 8.46
CA ALA A 83 -14.66 -0.81 9.13
C ALA A 83 -13.40 -1.10 9.93
N VAL A 84 -12.46 -0.16 9.93
CA VAL A 84 -11.22 -0.25 10.70
C VAL A 84 -11.30 0.69 11.89
N ARG A 85 -10.94 0.19 13.06
CA ARG A 85 -10.87 0.93 14.32
C ARG A 85 -9.58 0.58 15.04
N LEU A 86 -9.30 1.22 16.19
CA LEU A 86 -8.14 0.86 17.00
C LEU A 86 -8.17 -0.62 17.38
N SER A 87 -9.37 -1.15 17.64
CA SER A 87 -9.57 -2.56 17.97
C SER A 87 -9.23 -3.53 16.82
N SER A 88 -9.13 -3.03 15.59
CA SER A 88 -8.69 -3.85 14.46
C SER A 88 -7.23 -4.27 14.58
N GLY A 89 -6.44 -3.55 15.36
CA GLY A 89 -5.04 -3.84 15.59
C GLY A 89 -4.16 -3.50 14.39
N LEU A 90 -3.10 -4.25 14.24
CA LEU A 90 -2.16 -4.04 13.14
C LEU A 90 -2.79 -4.42 11.80
N LEU A 91 -2.73 -3.50 10.85
CA LEU A 91 -3.14 -3.75 9.47
C LEU A 91 -1.95 -4.27 8.68
N THR A 92 -2.19 -5.26 7.84
CA THR A 92 -1.19 -5.80 6.92
C THR A 92 -1.70 -5.65 5.50
N ALA A 93 -0.94 -4.94 4.67
CA ALA A 93 -1.27 -4.74 3.26
C ALA A 93 -0.31 -5.54 2.41
N THR A 94 -0.83 -6.29 1.46
CA THR A 94 -0.04 -7.06 0.50
C THR A 94 -0.41 -6.60 -0.90
N GLY A 95 0.60 -6.27 -1.69
CA GLY A 95 0.43 -5.87 -3.08
C GLY A 95 1.19 -6.81 -4.01
N THR A 96 0.59 -7.11 -5.15
CA THR A 96 1.21 -7.95 -6.18
C THR A 96 1.03 -7.34 -7.55
N VAL A 97 2.04 -7.52 -8.41
CA VAL A 97 1.95 -7.15 -9.82
C VAL A 97 1.21 -8.25 -10.55
N VAL A 98 0.09 -7.90 -11.19
CA VAL A 98 -0.66 -8.84 -12.03
C VAL A 98 -0.01 -8.96 -13.40
N LYS A 99 0.33 -7.80 -13.99
CA LYS A 99 1.00 -7.75 -15.29
C LYS A 99 1.76 -6.44 -15.40
N SER A 100 2.98 -6.51 -15.89
CA SER A 100 3.80 -5.32 -16.12
C SER A 100 4.21 -5.27 -17.60
N GLY A 101 3.83 -4.19 -18.27
CA GLY A 101 4.30 -3.87 -19.62
C GLY A 101 5.43 -2.85 -19.55
N THR A 102 5.87 -2.39 -20.72
CA THR A 102 6.95 -1.39 -20.79
C THR A 102 6.50 -0.02 -20.29
N ARG A 103 5.21 0.30 -20.36
CA ARG A 103 4.67 1.63 -20.04
C ARG A 103 3.53 1.57 -19.03
N VAL A 104 2.80 0.46 -18.95
CA VAL A 104 1.62 0.33 -18.09
C VAL A 104 1.72 -0.96 -17.32
N ALA A 105 1.40 -0.90 -16.04
CA ALA A 105 1.37 -2.05 -15.16
C ALA A 105 0.04 -2.12 -14.41
N PHE A 106 -0.39 -3.34 -14.11
CA PHE A 106 -1.61 -3.64 -13.37
C PHE A 106 -1.23 -4.35 -12.08
N THR A 107 -1.78 -3.89 -10.97
CA THR A 107 -1.49 -4.41 -9.63
C THR A 107 -2.78 -4.65 -8.87
N GLU A 108 -2.73 -5.53 -7.89
CA GLU A 108 -3.84 -5.75 -6.97
C GLU A 108 -3.33 -5.98 -5.56
N GLY A 109 -4.17 -5.66 -4.59
CA GLY A 109 -3.78 -5.72 -3.19
C GLY A 109 -4.92 -6.01 -2.26
N VAL A 110 -4.55 -6.36 -1.04
CA VAL A 110 -5.48 -6.69 0.04
C VAL A 110 -4.94 -6.15 1.36
N VAL A 111 -5.84 -5.69 2.22
CA VAL A 111 -5.52 -5.33 3.60
C VAL A 111 -6.28 -6.25 4.53
N THR A 112 -5.56 -6.82 5.50
CA THR A 112 -6.15 -7.64 6.57
C THR A 112 -5.91 -6.97 7.92
N ASP A 113 -6.80 -7.22 8.89
CA ASP A 113 -6.63 -6.76 10.26
C ASP A 113 -5.90 -7.82 11.12
N ALA A 114 -5.73 -7.53 12.41
CA ALA A 114 -5.01 -8.43 13.32
C ALA A 114 -5.69 -9.78 13.50
N SER A 115 -7.00 -9.88 13.24
CA SER A 115 -7.73 -11.15 13.27
C SER A 115 -7.68 -11.89 11.93
N ASN A 116 -6.91 -11.37 10.98
CA ASN A 116 -6.77 -11.90 9.62
C ASN A 116 -8.06 -11.77 8.78
N ALA A 117 -8.96 -10.88 9.17
CA ALA A 117 -10.13 -10.57 8.36
C ALA A 117 -9.74 -9.58 7.26
N THR A 118 -10.28 -9.77 6.06
CA THR A 118 -10.05 -8.84 4.95
C THR A 118 -10.85 -7.58 5.17
N VAL A 119 -10.16 -6.44 5.28
CA VAL A 119 -10.82 -5.15 5.49
C VAL A 119 -10.98 -4.34 4.22
N ALA A 120 -10.11 -4.55 3.24
CA ALA A 120 -10.20 -3.87 1.94
C ALA A 120 -9.44 -4.64 0.88
N THR A 121 -9.87 -4.45 -0.37
CA THR A 121 -9.15 -4.92 -1.56
C THR A 121 -8.99 -3.76 -2.53
N ALA A 122 -7.99 -3.85 -3.39
CA ALA A 122 -7.75 -2.81 -4.38
C ALA A 122 -7.17 -3.37 -5.67
N SER A 123 -7.39 -2.61 -6.74
CA SER A 123 -6.68 -2.78 -8.00
C SER A 123 -6.21 -1.40 -8.45
N SER A 124 -5.08 -1.36 -9.14
CA SER A 124 -4.51 -0.10 -9.60
C SER A 124 -3.81 -0.28 -10.94
N THR A 125 -3.90 0.76 -11.76
CA THR A 125 -3.13 0.89 -12.99
C THR A 125 -2.06 1.93 -12.76
N LEU A 126 -0.83 1.63 -13.15
CA LEU A 126 0.32 2.50 -12.96
C LEU A 126 1.02 2.73 -14.29
N LEU A 127 1.56 3.93 -14.44
CA LEU A 127 2.36 4.30 -15.60
C LEU A 127 3.84 4.17 -15.21
N VAL A 128 4.62 3.52 -16.10
CA VAL A 128 6.06 3.36 -15.92
C VAL A 128 6.76 4.30 -16.89
N PHE A 129 7.81 4.98 -16.44
CA PHE A 129 8.52 5.96 -17.24
C PHE A 129 10.00 6.01 -16.87
N ASP A 130 10.80 6.62 -17.74
CA ASP A 130 12.20 6.87 -17.45
C ASP A 130 12.35 8.10 -16.55
N LEU A 131 13.20 7.99 -15.57
CA LEU A 131 13.53 9.09 -14.67
C LEU A 131 14.53 10.06 -15.29
#